data_7ebf908a5948a0a05109b59b7a3571c0
#
_entry.id   7ebf908a5948a0a05109b59b7a3571c0
#
_cell.length_a   1.000
_cell.length_b   1.000
_cell.length_c   1.000
_cell.angle_alpha   90.00
_cell.angle_beta   90.00
_cell.angle_gamma   90.00
#
_symmetry.space_group_name_H-M   'P 1'
#
loop_
_entity.id
_entity.type
_entity.pdbx_description
1 polymer ?
#
loop_
_entity_poly.entity_id
_entity_poly.type
_entity_poly.pdbx_seq_one_letter_code
_entity_poly.pdbx_strand_id
1 'polypeptide(L)'
;MEKFTGKVWVLDDDIDTDIIIPTEYLALKTIDDMKQYGFSPLRPELAGQIQKGDIIVAGKNFGCGSSREQAPEILKALGIQCVIAKSFARIFFRNSINNGLLLIEQPDLHDDIKEGDEVTVVMNEHVDYNGKQYPIASLPENLMSIIQAGGLVKAMRKLNGLD
;
A
#
# COMPACT_ATOMS: atom_id res chain seq x y z
N MET A 1 10.79 9.77 -16.02
CA MET A 1 10.59 8.62 -15.13
C MET A 1 10.08 9.09 -13.79
N GLU A 2 8.98 8.51 -13.34
CA GLU A 2 8.40 8.92 -12.08
C GLU A 2 9.18 8.40 -10.89
N LYS A 3 9.37 9.25 -9.91
CA LYS A 3 9.94 8.85 -8.63
C LYS A 3 9.27 9.62 -7.51
N PHE A 4 9.24 9.03 -6.33
CA PHE A 4 8.68 9.69 -5.16
C PHE A 4 9.41 9.24 -3.90
N THR A 5 9.37 10.07 -2.88
CA THR A 5 10.02 9.82 -1.59
C THR A 5 8.96 9.79 -0.50
N GLY A 6 9.14 8.94 0.49
CA GLY A 6 8.26 8.89 1.65
C GLY A 6 8.94 8.36 2.89
N LYS A 7 8.36 8.74 4.03
CA LYS A 7 8.75 8.22 5.33
C LYS A 7 8.17 6.82 5.50
N VAL A 8 8.93 5.94 6.13
CA VAL A 8 8.60 4.52 6.22
C VAL A 8 8.05 4.13 7.58
N TRP A 9 6.97 3.35 7.56
CA TRP A 9 6.47 2.58 8.69
C TRP A 9 6.81 1.12 8.46
N VAL A 10 7.40 0.45 9.44
CA VAL A 10 7.87 -0.94 9.27
C VAL A 10 6.91 -1.89 9.98
N LEU A 11 6.44 -2.89 9.25
CA LEU A 11 5.55 -3.93 9.77
C LEU A 11 6.17 -5.31 9.50
N ASP A 12 5.74 -6.30 10.26
CA ASP A 12 6.27 -7.65 10.16
C ASP A 12 5.54 -8.51 9.11
N ASP A 13 5.77 -9.83 9.16
CA ASP A 13 5.10 -10.78 8.29
C ASP A 13 3.62 -10.92 8.64
N ASP A 14 2.84 -11.43 7.69
CA ASP A 14 1.44 -11.87 7.90
C ASP A 14 0.53 -10.77 8.45
N ILE A 15 0.66 -9.58 7.91
CA ILE A 15 -0.29 -8.48 8.19
C ILE A 15 -1.57 -8.80 7.42
N ASP A 16 -2.53 -9.42 8.11
CA ASP A 16 -3.77 -9.82 7.46
C ASP A 16 -4.79 -8.68 7.41
N THR A 17 -5.87 -8.90 6.66
CA THR A 17 -6.87 -7.86 6.46
C THR A 17 -7.63 -7.50 7.74
N ASP A 18 -7.73 -8.43 8.72
CA ASP A 18 -8.28 -8.14 10.04
C ASP A 18 -7.41 -7.19 10.86
N ILE A 19 -6.10 -7.21 10.62
CA ILE A 19 -5.19 -6.25 11.24
C ILE A 19 -5.34 -4.89 10.57
N ILE A 20 -5.43 -4.85 9.25
CA ILE A 20 -5.60 -3.58 8.52
C ILE A 20 -6.91 -2.92 8.93
N ILE A 21 -8.01 -3.69 8.95
CA ILE A 21 -9.28 -3.21 9.47
C ILE A 21 -10.07 -4.35 10.11
N PRO A 22 -10.27 -4.33 11.43
CA PRO A 22 -11.07 -5.36 12.11
C PRO A 22 -12.51 -5.40 11.62
N THR A 23 -13.08 -6.61 11.60
CA THR A 23 -14.45 -6.85 11.14
C THR A 23 -15.48 -5.94 11.80
N GLU A 24 -15.32 -5.70 13.10
CA GLU A 24 -16.28 -4.91 13.89
C GLU A 24 -16.44 -3.47 13.37
N TYR A 25 -15.42 -2.93 12.69
CA TYR A 25 -15.49 -1.56 12.16
C TYR A 25 -16.01 -1.49 10.73
N LEU A 26 -16.22 -2.63 10.08
CA LEU A 26 -16.76 -2.66 8.71
C LEU A 26 -18.24 -2.20 8.66
N ALA A 27 -18.91 -2.16 9.80
CA ALA A 27 -20.28 -1.65 9.90
C ALA A 27 -20.36 -0.12 9.90
N LEU A 28 -19.23 0.58 10.02
CA LEU A 28 -19.20 2.03 9.95
C LEU A 28 -19.58 2.50 8.54
N LYS A 29 -20.14 3.72 8.45
CA LYS A 29 -20.74 4.19 7.20
C LYS A 29 -19.74 4.55 6.11
N THR A 30 -18.58 5.06 6.47
CA THR A 30 -17.62 5.59 5.50
C THR A 30 -16.22 5.06 5.77
N ILE A 31 -15.39 5.12 4.74
CA ILE A 31 -13.96 4.79 4.86
C ILE A 31 -13.27 5.77 5.82
N ASP A 32 -13.67 7.03 5.83
CA ASP A 32 -13.11 8.01 6.77
C ASP A 32 -13.41 7.64 8.23
N ASP A 33 -14.56 7.07 8.49
CA ASP A 33 -14.89 6.60 9.84
C ASP A 33 -14.09 5.36 10.20
N MET A 34 -13.86 4.47 9.24
CA MET A 34 -13.12 3.22 9.45
C MET A 34 -11.62 3.43 9.64
N LYS A 35 -11.02 4.37 8.91
CA LYS A 35 -9.56 4.49 8.83
C LYS A 35 -8.90 4.75 10.19
N GLN A 36 -9.58 5.43 11.08
CA GLN A 36 -9.04 5.72 12.41
C GLN A 36 -8.78 4.44 13.25
N TYR A 37 -9.39 3.33 12.85
CA TYR A 37 -9.21 2.03 13.50
C TYR A 37 -8.24 1.12 12.75
N GLY A 38 -7.62 1.61 11.69
CA GLY A 38 -6.64 0.85 10.93
C GLY A 38 -5.49 0.38 11.80
N PHE A 39 -5.10 -0.88 11.65
CA PHE A 39 -4.03 -1.52 12.40
C PHE A 39 -4.28 -1.60 13.92
N SER A 40 -5.50 -1.34 14.38
CA SER A 40 -5.78 -1.29 15.82
C SER A 40 -5.46 -2.57 16.59
N PRO A 41 -5.61 -3.79 16.03
CA PRO A 41 -5.20 -5.00 16.75
C PRO A 41 -3.70 -5.10 16.99
N LEU A 42 -2.89 -4.45 16.13
CA LEU A 42 -1.43 -4.53 16.20
C LEU A 42 -0.82 -3.27 16.81
N ARG A 43 -1.21 -2.12 16.31
CA ARG A 43 -0.68 -0.81 16.71
C ARG A 43 -1.80 0.22 16.66
N PRO A 44 -2.61 0.33 17.72
CA PRO A 44 -3.80 1.21 17.69
C PRO A 44 -3.46 2.70 17.46
N GLU A 45 -2.25 3.13 17.79
CA GLU A 45 -1.80 4.51 17.59
C GLU A 45 -1.39 4.82 16.15
N LEU A 46 -1.14 3.77 15.35
CA LEU A 46 -0.53 3.94 14.02
C LEU A 46 -1.41 4.77 13.08
N ALA A 47 -2.72 4.52 13.07
CA ALA A 47 -3.63 5.24 12.19
C ALA A 47 -3.58 6.77 12.39
N GLY A 48 -3.37 7.21 13.63
CA GLY A 48 -3.26 8.64 13.95
C GLY A 48 -1.88 9.23 13.64
N GLN A 49 -0.89 8.41 13.39
CA GLN A 49 0.48 8.85 13.15
C GLN A 49 0.85 8.88 11.66
N ILE A 50 0.19 8.09 10.84
CA ILE A 50 0.46 8.04 9.40
C ILE A 50 0.12 9.38 8.77
N GLN A 51 1.04 9.89 7.95
CA GLN A 51 0.87 11.14 7.21
C GLN A 51 0.75 10.86 5.72
N LYS A 52 0.14 11.78 4.99
CA LYS A 52 0.02 11.66 3.54
C LYS A 52 1.39 11.54 2.89
N GLY A 53 1.54 10.54 2.04
CA GLY A 53 2.79 10.27 1.34
C GLY A 53 3.68 9.25 2.03
N ASP A 54 3.30 8.77 3.21
CA ASP A 54 4.06 7.75 3.92
C ASP A 54 4.01 6.41 3.16
N ILE A 55 4.99 5.58 3.44
CA ILE A 55 5.17 4.28 2.78
C ILE A 55 5.22 3.21 3.88
N ILE A 56 4.56 2.08 3.64
CA ILE A 56 4.69 0.92 4.52
C ILE A 56 5.72 -0.03 3.90
N VAL A 57 6.67 -0.49 4.72
CA VAL A 57 7.59 -1.57 4.35
C VAL A 57 7.31 -2.74 5.27
N ALA A 58 6.89 -3.86 4.70
CA ALA A 58 6.43 -5.01 5.45
C ALA A 58 7.15 -6.30 5.05
N GLY A 59 6.95 -7.35 5.82
CA GLY A 59 7.52 -8.65 5.56
C GLY A 59 6.73 -9.45 4.53
N LYS A 60 6.63 -10.76 4.76
CA LYS A 60 5.97 -11.67 3.82
C LYS A 60 4.47 -11.70 4.01
N ASN A 61 3.76 -12.01 2.93
CA ASN A 61 2.34 -12.34 2.94
C ASN A 61 1.45 -11.21 3.45
N PHE A 62 1.75 -9.97 3.03
CA PHE A 62 0.96 -8.81 3.40
C PHE A 62 -0.43 -8.88 2.74
N GLY A 63 -1.46 -8.62 3.54
CA GLY A 63 -2.84 -8.64 3.03
C GLY A 63 -3.48 -10.02 3.03
N CYS A 64 -2.90 -10.99 3.74
CA CYS A 64 -3.47 -12.34 3.85
C CYS A 64 -4.81 -12.31 4.59
N GLY A 65 -5.48 -13.47 4.64
CA GLY A 65 -6.77 -13.60 5.30
C GLY A 65 -7.95 -13.32 4.37
N SER A 66 -9.06 -12.89 4.93
CA SER A 66 -10.29 -12.67 4.17
C SER A 66 -10.14 -11.54 3.15
N SER A 67 -10.74 -11.72 1.99
CA SER A 67 -10.77 -10.67 0.97
C SER A 67 -11.67 -9.53 1.42
N ARG A 68 -11.09 -8.34 1.60
CA ARG A 68 -11.82 -7.13 1.99
C ARG A 68 -11.40 -6.00 1.11
N GLU A 69 -12.37 -5.48 0.34
CA GLU A 69 -12.12 -4.33 -0.53
C GLU A 69 -11.80 -3.07 0.26
N GLN A 70 -12.29 -2.98 1.49
CA GLN A 70 -12.04 -1.83 2.35
C GLN A 70 -10.57 -1.69 2.76
N ALA A 71 -9.83 -2.80 2.84
CA ALA A 71 -8.43 -2.74 3.31
C ALA A 71 -7.57 -1.81 2.45
N PRO A 72 -7.51 -1.96 1.12
CA PRO A 72 -6.75 -1.01 0.29
C PRO A 72 -7.27 0.43 0.39
N GLU A 73 -8.59 0.61 0.46
CA GLU A 73 -9.19 1.93 0.56
C GLU A 73 -8.78 2.64 1.84
N ILE A 74 -8.70 1.90 2.95
CA ILE A 74 -8.28 2.45 4.23
C ILE A 74 -6.82 2.88 4.18
N LEU A 75 -5.94 2.07 3.58
CA LEU A 75 -4.54 2.43 3.43
C LEU A 75 -4.40 3.74 2.65
N LYS A 76 -5.12 3.88 1.56
CA LYS A 76 -5.13 5.13 0.79
C LYS A 76 -5.67 6.30 1.61
N ALA A 77 -6.76 6.09 2.33
CA ALA A 77 -7.39 7.14 3.13
C ALA A 77 -6.48 7.63 4.26
N LEU A 78 -5.65 6.75 4.80
CA LEU A 78 -4.66 7.12 5.82
C LEU A 78 -3.52 7.96 5.24
N GLY A 79 -3.32 7.92 3.92
CA GLY A 79 -2.28 8.67 3.26
C GLY A 79 -1.13 7.82 2.73
N ILE A 80 -1.21 6.51 2.87
CA ILE A 80 -0.18 5.60 2.35
C ILE A 80 -0.15 5.68 0.82
N GLN A 81 0.99 6.04 0.27
CA GLN A 81 1.13 6.11 -1.18
C GLN A 81 1.63 4.81 -1.80
N CYS A 82 2.27 3.95 -1.00
CA CYS A 82 2.85 2.72 -1.51
C CYS A 82 3.07 1.74 -0.37
N VAL A 83 2.90 0.45 -0.64
CA VAL A 83 3.31 -0.61 0.28
C VAL A 83 4.39 -1.43 -0.42
N ILE A 84 5.55 -1.55 0.22
CA ILE A 84 6.65 -2.37 -0.24
C ILE A 84 6.73 -3.56 0.70
N ALA A 85 6.62 -4.78 0.18
CA ALA A 85 6.66 -5.97 1.01
C ALA A 85 7.46 -7.07 0.34
N LYS A 86 7.90 -8.04 1.13
CA LYS A 86 8.60 -9.21 0.57
C LYS A 86 7.67 -10.02 -0.32
N SER A 87 6.41 -10.12 0.05
CA SER A 87 5.37 -10.75 -0.77
C SER A 87 3.99 -10.26 -0.34
N PHE A 88 3.00 -10.44 -1.22
CA PHE A 88 1.60 -10.09 -0.98
C PHE A 88 0.70 -11.27 -1.23
N ALA A 89 -0.42 -11.33 -0.49
CA ALA A 89 -1.50 -12.23 -0.83
C ALA A 89 -2.09 -11.81 -2.19
N ARG A 90 -2.36 -12.79 -3.05
CA ARG A 90 -2.74 -12.55 -4.46
C ARG A 90 -3.99 -11.69 -4.59
N ILE A 91 -5.03 -11.99 -3.83
CA ILE A 91 -6.30 -11.26 -3.91
C ILE A 91 -6.12 -9.83 -3.43
N PHE A 92 -5.38 -9.65 -2.33
CA PHE A 92 -5.08 -8.32 -1.81
C PHE A 92 -4.31 -7.50 -2.84
N PHE A 93 -3.32 -8.10 -3.49
CA PHE A 93 -2.54 -7.41 -4.52
C PHE A 93 -3.46 -6.89 -5.63
N ARG A 94 -4.32 -7.77 -6.14
CA ARG A 94 -5.26 -7.40 -7.21
C ARG A 94 -6.22 -6.29 -6.78
N ASN A 95 -6.82 -6.43 -5.60
CA ASN A 95 -7.75 -5.43 -5.09
C ASN A 95 -7.07 -4.07 -4.89
N SER A 96 -5.85 -4.08 -4.38
CA SER A 96 -5.09 -2.85 -4.14
C SER A 96 -4.77 -2.11 -5.43
N ILE A 97 -4.28 -2.82 -6.45
CA ILE A 97 -4.00 -2.21 -7.75
C ILE A 97 -5.29 -1.64 -8.35
N ASN A 98 -6.39 -2.38 -8.27
CA ASN A 98 -7.68 -1.93 -8.79
C ASN A 98 -8.21 -0.69 -8.04
N ASN A 99 -7.79 -0.48 -6.81
CA ASN A 99 -8.12 0.71 -6.02
C ASN A 99 -7.10 1.84 -6.20
N GLY A 100 -6.10 1.65 -7.03
CA GLY A 100 -5.08 2.65 -7.27
C GLY A 100 -3.99 2.73 -6.21
N LEU A 101 -3.87 1.73 -5.36
CA LEU A 101 -2.80 1.65 -4.37
C LEU A 101 -1.61 0.90 -4.98
N LEU A 102 -0.45 1.54 -5.00
CA LEU A 102 0.76 0.93 -5.53
C LEU A 102 1.33 -0.09 -4.54
N LEU A 103 1.53 -1.31 -5.02
CA LEU A 103 2.19 -2.37 -4.26
C LEU A 103 3.47 -2.79 -4.99
N ILE A 104 4.54 -2.95 -4.23
CA ILE A 104 5.85 -3.33 -4.77
C ILE A 104 6.40 -4.50 -3.97
N GLU A 105 6.80 -5.56 -4.66
CA GLU A 105 7.53 -6.66 -4.03
C GLU A 105 9.01 -6.39 -4.08
N GLN A 106 9.67 -6.47 -2.93
CA GLN A 106 11.11 -6.32 -2.82
C GLN A 106 11.59 -7.16 -1.64
N PRO A 107 12.43 -8.19 -1.87
CA PRO A 107 12.73 -9.19 -0.82
C PRO A 107 13.74 -8.73 0.23
N ASP A 108 14.53 -7.68 -0.03
CA ASP A 108 15.68 -7.34 0.81
C ASP A 108 15.52 -6.07 1.64
N LEU A 109 14.72 -5.13 1.16
CA LEU A 109 14.61 -3.81 1.80
C LEU A 109 14.15 -3.91 3.26
N HIS A 110 13.17 -4.75 3.53
CA HIS A 110 12.60 -4.92 4.86
C HIS A 110 13.65 -5.30 5.90
N ASP A 111 14.65 -6.08 5.49
CA ASP A 111 15.70 -6.54 6.41
C ASP A 111 16.66 -5.43 6.81
N ASP A 112 16.79 -4.40 5.98
CA ASP A 112 17.78 -3.33 6.16
C ASP A 112 17.19 -2.05 6.74
N ILE A 113 15.90 -1.79 6.51
CA ILE A 113 15.29 -0.50 6.79
C ILE A 113 14.84 -0.37 8.24
N LYS A 114 14.81 0.87 8.73
CA LYS A 114 14.31 1.19 10.07
C LYS A 114 13.13 2.13 9.97
N GLU A 115 12.18 1.97 10.89
CA GLU A 115 11.00 2.83 10.92
C GLU A 115 11.41 4.28 11.11
N GLY A 116 10.77 5.15 10.36
CA GLY A 116 11.08 6.57 10.36
C GLY A 116 12.06 7.00 9.30
N ASP A 117 12.77 6.06 8.69
CA ASP A 117 13.69 6.35 7.59
C ASP A 117 12.90 6.76 6.34
N GLU A 118 13.60 7.35 5.38
CA GLU A 118 13.01 7.70 4.10
C GLU A 118 13.54 6.81 2.98
N VAL A 119 12.69 6.49 2.03
CA VAL A 119 13.09 5.80 0.80
C VAL A 119 12.59 6.58 -0.40
N THR A 120 13.30 6.44 -1.52
CA THR A 120 12.87 6.99 -2.81
C THR A 120 12.57 5.83 -3.74
N VAL A 121 11.35 5.78 -4.24
CA VAL A 121 10.94 4.76 -5.21
C VAL A 121 11.12 5.33 -6.61
N VAL A 122 11.95 4.68 -7.42
CA VAL A 122 12.08 4.99 -8.84
C VAL A 122 11.26 3.95 -9.59
N MET A 123 10.12 4.39 -10.12
CA MET A 123 9.12 3.49 -10.70
C MET A 123 9.72 2.58 -11.76
N ASN A 124 9.36 1.30 -11.65
CA ASN A 124 9.77 0.24 -12.57
C ASN A 124 11.28 -0.05 -12.60
N GLU A 125 12.04 0.49 -11.66
CA GLU A 125 13.48 0.29 -11.62
C GLU A 125 13.97 -0.21 -10.27
N HIS A 126 13.89 0.63 -9.24
CA HIS A 126 14.45 0.28 -7.93
C HIS A 126 13.93 1.20 -6.84
N VAL A 127 14.24 0.83 -5.60
CA VAL A 127 14.05 1.69 -4.44
C VAL A 127 15.43 2.11 -3.94
N ASP A 128 15.64 3.41 -3.77
CA ASP A 128 16.87 3.94 -3.19
C ASP A 128 16.71 4.08 -1.68
N TYR A 129 17.62 3.47 -0.95
CA TYR A 129 17.68 3.59 0.49
C TYR A 129 19.13 3.62 0.95
N ASN A 130 19.51 4.68 1.67
CA ASN A 130 20.82 4.82 2.29
C ASN A 130 21.98 4.55 1.32
N GLY A 131 21.86 5.04 0.08
CA GLY A 131 22.90 4.89 -0.95
C GLY A 131 22.89 3.56 -1.67
N LYS A 132 21.97 2.65 -1.33
CA LYS A 132 21.84 1.36 -1.98
C LYS A 132 20.57 1.31 -2.83
N GLN A 133 20.66 0.64 -3.98
CA GLN A 133 19.54 0.45 -4.89
C GLN A 133 18.97 -0.96 -4.74
N TYR A 134 17.68 -1.06 -4.47
CA TYR A 134 16.97 -2.33 -4.32
C TYR A 134 16.12 -2.54 -5.57
N PRO A 135 16.47 -3.50 -6.42
CA PRO A 135 15.75 -3.66 -7.70
C PRO A 135 14.32 -4.12 -7.49
N ILE A 136 13.43 -3.60 -8.34
CA ILE A 136 12.02 -4.00 -8.36
C ILE A 136 11.61 -4.35 -9.78
N ALA A 137 10.58 -5.18 -9.91
CA ALA A 137 10.04 -5.54 -11.20
C ALA A 137 9.23 -4.38 -11.79
N SER A 138 9.21 -4.28 -13.11
CA SER A 138 8.33 -3.34 -13.80
C SER A 138 6.90 -3.84 -13.72
N LEU A 139 5.95 -2.93 -13.46
CA LEU A 139 4.54 -3.27 -13.57
C LEU A 139 4.13 -3.26 -15.04
N PRO A 140 3.27 -4.19 -15.47
CA PRO A 140 2.68 -4.13 -16.80
C PRO A 140 2.00 -2.79 -17.03
N GLU A 141 2.04 -2.32 -18.28
CA GLU A 141 1.53 -0.99 -18.64
C GLU A 141 0.05 -0.82 -18.28
N ASN A 142 -0.76 -1.86 -18.44
CA ASN A 142 -2.17 -1.80 -18.09
C ASN A 142 -2.39 -1.60 -16.59
N LEU A 143 -1.55 -2.20 -15.74
CA LEU A 143 -1.63 -2.00 -14.29
C LEU A 143 -1.14 -0.60 -13.90
N MET A 144 -0.09 -0.11 -14.53
CA MET A 144 0.38 1.26 -14.31
C MET A 144 -0.70 2.28 -14.64
N SER A 145 -1.43 2.07 -15.74
CA SER A 145 -2.53 2.96 -16.13
C SER A 145 -3.62 3.01 -15.07
N ILE A 146 -3.95 1.87 -14.48
CA ILE A 146 -4.96 1.80 -13.41
C ILE A 146 -4.50 2.60 -12.19
N ILE A 147 -3.26 2.42 -11.77
CA ILE A 147 -2.70 3.13 -10.61
C ILE A 147 -2.67 4.63 -10.87
N GLN A 148 -2.19 5.04 -12.03
CA GLN A 148 -2.08 6.46 -12.39
C GLN A 148 -3.43 7.14 -12.47
N ALA A 149 -4.47 6.42 -12.88
CA ALA A 149 -5.83 6.95 -12.92
C ALA A 149 -6.49 7.02 -11.53
N GLY A 150 -5.92 6.35 -10.53
CA GLY A 150 -6.47 6.31 -9.17
C GLY A 150 -7.41 5.13 -8.91
N GLY A 151 -7.39 4.11 -9.77
CA GLY A 151 -8.14 2.87 -9.61
C GLY A 151 -8.83 2.43 -10.90
N LEU A 152 -9.37 1.23 -10.90
CA LEU A 152 -9.95 0.61 -12.08
C LEU A 152 -11.17 1.38 -12.61
N VAL A 153 -12.07 1.80 -11.74
CA VAL A 153 -13.27 2.55 -12.16
C VAL A 153 -12.88 3.85 -12.85
N LYS A 154 -11.94 4.59 -12.25
CA LYS A 154 -11.46 5.84 -12.84
C LYS A 154 -10.73 5.61 -14.16
N ALA A 155 -9.96 4.53 -14.26
CA ALA A 155 -9.26 4.18 -15.50
C ALA A 155 -10.26 3.89 -16.62
N MET A 156 -11.34 3.17 -16.34
CA MET A 156 -12.37 2.87 -17.33
C MET A 156 -13.15 4.10 -17.74
N ARG A 157 -13.46 5.01 -16.79
CA ARG A 157 -14.10 6.28 -17.14
C ARG A 157 -13.22 7.11 -18.06
N LYS A 158 -11.94 7.19 -17.77
CA LYS A 158 -11.00 7.93 -18.61
C LYS A 158 -10.90 7.34 -20.00
N LEU A 159 -10.86 6.01 -20.11
CA LEU A 159 -10.83 5.32 -21.37
C LEU A 159 -12.06 5.61 -22.22
N ASN A 160 -13.21 5.76 -21.58
CA ASN A 160 -14.50 6.06 -22.23
C ASN A 160 -14.75 7.56 -22.42
N GLY A 161 -13.77 8.40 -22.12
CA GLY A 161 -13.89 9.83 -22.29
C GLY A 161 -14.82 10.54 -21.32
N LEU A 162 -15.08 9.94 -20.16
CA LEU A 162 -16.00 10.51 -19.17
C LEU A 162 -15.35 11.47 -18.18
N ASP A 163 -14.02 11.49 -18.14
CA ASP A 163 -13.27 12.40 -17.28
C ASP A 163 -12.22 13.18 -18.08
#